data_8d9278342b66914cfab8821dd58405db
#
_entry.id   8d9278342b66914cfab8821dd58405db
#
_cell.length_a   1.000
_cell.length_b   1.000
_cell.length_c   1.000
_cell.angle_alpha   90.00
_cell.angle_beta   90.00
_cell.angle_gamma   90.00
#
_symmetry.space_group_name_H-M   'P 1'
#
loop_
_entity.id
_entity.type
_entity.pdbx_description
1 polymer ?
#
loop_
_entity_poly.entity_id
_entity_poly.type
_entity_poly.pdbx_seq_one_letter_code
_entity_poly.pdbx_strand_id
1 'polypeptide(L)'
;MSKKHLVIVESPAKAKTIGKYLGPDYQVTACMGHLRDLPKSTLGVDIEHDFEPEYKPIRGKEELIRQLKKDAAASDTVYLATDPDREGEAISWHLQHLLNLPDDKTRRVTFNEITRKVVGESIAHPRAIDQDLVDAQQARRVLDRVVGYQISPVMWKKIRRGLSAGRVQSVATRMVFDRDQEIADFQPQEYWTLDAVLENGEKVAFKAHYYGQNGKKYEPQTQADVQAIMDELRSAAFAVKSVKRTDKNRSPSPPFTTSTMQQEASRKLNMTPRRTMAIAQQLYEGVDITGEGTVGLITYMRTDSLRISDEAQADARGFIQERYGKGYVPAAPRQYKTKAGAQDAHEAIRPSNVTLTPEAI
;
A
#
# COMPACT_ATOMS: atom_id res chain seq x y z
N MET A 1 -14.09 -36.64 -16.04
CA MET A 1 -12.68 -36.89 -15.70
C MET A 1 -12.30 -36.05 -14.51
N SER A 2 -11.65 -36.62 -13.49
CA SER A 2 -11.11 -35.86 -12.36
C SER A 2 -10.06 -34.88 -12.86
N LYS A 3 -10.10 -33.63 -12.44
CA LYS A 3 -9.05 -32.64 -12.76
C LYS A 3 -7.79 -33.00 -11.99
N LYS A 4 -6.63 -32.99 -12.68
CA LYS A 4 -5.34 -33.42 -12.09
C LYS A 4 -4.83 -32.47 -11.02
N HIS A 5 -5.13 -31.16 -11.13
CA HIS A 5 -4.57 -30.14 -10.32
C HIS A 5 -5.67 -29.29 -9.65
N LEU A 6 -5.53 -29.05 -8.35
CA LEU A 6 -6.37 -28.12 -7.59
C LEU A 6 -5.58 -26.85 -7.32
N VAL A 7 -6.14 -25.69 -7.63
CA VAL A 7 -5.58 -24.37 -7.31
C VAL A 7 -6.50 -23.68 -6.31
N ILE A 8 -6.00 -23.39 -5.12
CA ILE A 8 -6.77 -22.73 -4.06
C ILE A 8 -6.32 -21.27 -3.95
N VAL A 9 -7.25 -20.35 -4.16
CA VAL A 9 -7.06 -18.90 -4.05
C VAL A 9 -7.91 -18.34 -2.91
N GLU A 10 -7.76 -17.04 -2.57
CA GLU A 10 -8.48 -16.44 -1.45
C GLU A 10 -9.91 -16.03 -1.79
N SER A 11 -10.15 -15.58 -3.02
CA SER A 11 -11.42 -14.97 -3.41
C SER A 11 -12.02 -15.59 -4.68
N PRO A 12 -13.36 -15.55 -4.84
CA PRO A 12 -14.02 -15.99 -6.06
C PRO A 12 -13.61 -15.19 -7.29
N ALA A 13 -13.31 -13.91 -7.14
CA ALA A 13 -12.85 -13.06 -8.24
C ALA A 13 -11.54 -13.58 -8.82
N LYS A 14 -10.54 -13.86 -7.95
CA LYS A 14 -9.29 -14.52 -8.36
C LYS A 14 -9.54 -15.88 -9.02
N ALA A 15 -10.42 -16.68 -8.45
CA ALA A 15 -10.73 -18.00 -9.01
C ALA A 15 -11.27 -17.88 -10.44
N LYS A 16 -12.15 -16.90 -10.70
CA LYS A 16 -12.70 -16.60 -12.02
C LYS A 16 -11.60 -16.17 -12.99
N THR A 17 -10.74 -15.23 -12.59
CA THR A 17 -9.66 -14.68 -13.44
C THR A 17 -8.63 -15.74 -13.76
N ILE A 18 -8.09 -16.42 -12.74
CA ILE A 18 -7.03 -17.42 -12.89
C ILE A 18 -7.55 -18.65 -13.64
N GLY A 19 -8.80 -19.06 -13.38
CA GLY A 19 -9.42 -20.20 -14.07
C GLY A 19 -9.50 -20.03 -15.59
N LYS A 20 -9.58 -18.80 -16.10
CA LYS A 20 -9.53 -18.52 -17.55
C LYS A 20 -8.14 -18.73 -18.16
N TYR A 21 -7.09 -18.56 -17.37
CA TYR A 21 -5.71 -18.65 -17.85
C TYR A 21 -5.16 -20.07 -17.81
N LEU A 22 -5.69 -20.87 -16.89
CA LEU A 22 -5.31 -22.27 -16.73
C LEU A 22 -6.20 -23.17 -17.59
N GLY A 23 -5.64 -24.27 -18.03
CA GLY A 23 -6.33 -25.24 -18.90
C GLY A 23 -7.33 -26.16 -18.15
N PRO A 24 -7.96 -27.09 -18.86
CA PRO A 24 -9.00 -27.97 -18.33
C PRO A 24 -8.53 -28.93 -17.21
N ASP A 25 -7.23 -29.19 -17.12
CA ASP A 25 -6.63 -30.05 -16.10
C ASP A 25 -6.63 -29.41 -14.70
N TYR A 26 -6.92 -28.09 -14.62
CA TYR A 26 -6.93 -27.33 -13.37
C TYR A 26 -8.33 -27.06 -12.87
N GLN A 27 -8.56 -27.33 -11.59
CA GLN A 27 -9.72 -26.84 -10.85
C GLN A 27 -9.29 -25.65 -9.99
N VAL A 28 -9.88 -24.48 -10.23
CA VAL A 28 -9.59 -23.29 -9.41
C VAL A 28 -10.76 -23.04 -8.47
N THR A 29 -10.48 -22.94 -7.17
CA THR A 29 -11.49 -22.74 -6.13
C THR A 29 -11.04 -21.69 -5.12
N ALA A 30 -11.99 -21.07 -4.40
CA ALA A 30 -11.71 -20.05 -3.41
C ALA A 30 -11.89 -20.58 -1.98
N CYS A 31 -10.92 -20.31 -1.10
CA CYS A 31 -11.02 -20.62 0.34
C CYS A 31 -11.78 -19.54 1.14
N MET A 32 -12.09 -18.40 0.54
CA MET A 32 -12.80 -17.30 1.21
C MET A 32 -12.06 -16.75 2.44
N GLY A 33 -10.74 -16.62 2.36
CA GLY A 33 -9.86 -16.15 3.42
C GLY A 33 -9.49 -17.23 4.44
N HIS A 34 -9.21 -16.83 5.68
CA HIS A 34 -8.83 -17.78 6.73
C HIS A 34 -9.92 -18.81 7.02
N LEU A 35 -9.50 -20.07 7.22
CA LEU A 35 -10.38 -21.20 7.58
C LEU A 35 -10.22 -21.65 9.03
N ARG A 36 -9.12 -21.31 9.69
CA ARG A 36 -8.92 -21.48 11.12
C ARG A 36 -8.33 -20.23 11.77
N ASP A 37 -8.62 -20.02 13.04
CA ASP A 37 -8.14 -18.87 13.81
C ASP A 37 -8.11 -19.22 15.30
N LEU A 38 -7.55 -18.34 16.14
CA LEU A 38 -7.62 -18.42 17.59
C LEU A 38 -9.08 -18.34 18.07
N PRO A 39 -9.45 -19.03 19.15
CA PRO A 39 -10.81 -18.98 19.71
C PRO A 39 -11.24 -17.54 20.02
N LYS A 40 -12.53 -17.21 19.77
CA LYS A 40 -13.04 -15.85 20.01
C LYS A 40 -13.29 -15.53 21.50
N SER A 41 -13.59 -16.54 22.32
CA SER A 41 -14.02 -16.37 23.71
C SER A 41 -12.90 -16.54 24.74
N THR A 42 -11.76 -17.06 24.34
CA THR A 42 -10.60 -17.32 25.22
C THR A 42 -9.35 -16.70 24.64
N LEU A 43 -8.28 -16.62 25.43
CA LEU A 43 -6.99 -16.14 24.96
C LEU A 43 -6.49 -16.99 23.77
N GLY A 44 -6.60 -18.33 23.90
CA GLY A 44 -6.18 -19.27 22.85
C GLY A 44 -4.69 -19.24 22.53
N VAL A 45 -3.88 -18.78 23.49
CA VAL A 45 -2.42 -18.73 23.45
C VAL A 45 -1.90 -19.18 24.79
N ASP A 46 -1.03 -20.18 24.82
CA ASP A 46 -0.37 -20.65 26.02
C ASP A 46 0.88 -19.80 26.29
N ILE A 47 0.76 -18.86 27.24
CA ILE A 47 1.85 -17.91 27.56
C ILE A 47 3.01 -18.62 28.27
N GLU A 48 2.73 -19.71 29.00
CA GLU A 48 3.74 -20.43 29.79
C GLU A 48 4.57 -21.39 28.93
N HIS A 49 4.00 -21.82 27.79
CA HIS A 49 4.67 -22.74 26.86
C HIS A 49 4.94 -22.04 25.52
N ASP A 50 5.87 -21.10 25.54
CA ASP A 50 6.41 -20.39 24.35
C ASP A 50 5.36 -19.72 23.45
N PHE A 51 4.26 -19.26 24.05
CA PHE A 51 3.15 -18.61 23.36
C PHE A 51 2.47 -19.47 22.29
N GLU A 52 2.43 -20.79 22.48
CA GLU A 52 1.84 -21.71 21.52
C GLU A 52 0.36 -21.37 21.22
N PRO A 53 -0.02 -21.16 19.94
CA PRO A 53 -1.37 -20.77 19.57
C PRO A 53 -2.29 -21.97 19.37
N GLU A 54 -3.46 -21.93 19.98
CA GLU A 54 -4.51 -22.95 19.81
C GLU A 54 -5.43 -22.59 18.62
N TYR A 55 -5.08 -23.03 17.43
CA TYR A 55 -5.90 -22.77 16.24
C TYR A 55 -7.08 -23.73 16.11
N LYS A 56 -8.28 -23.19 15.87
CA LYS A 56 -9.53 -23.94 15.61
C LYS A 56 -10.15 -23.56 14.28
N PRO A 57 -10.84 -24.49 13.60
CA PRO A 57 -11.66 -24.14 12.43
C PRO A 57 -12.66 -23.03 12.75
N ILE A 58 -12.82 -22.09 11.83
CA ILE A 58 -13.75 -20.98 11.98
C ILE A 58 -15.17 -21.51 11.81
N ARG A 59 -16.04 -21.23 12.81
CA ARG A 59 -17.44 -21.61 12.77
C ARG A 59 -18.14 -21.09 11.51
N GLY A 60 -18.87 -21.96 10.83
CA GLY A 60 -19.57 -21.68 9.58
C GLY A 60 -18.73 -21.92 8.32
N LYS A 61 -17.51 -22.42 8.46
CA LYS A 61 -16.64 -22.81 7.35
C LYS A 61 -16.52 -24.33 7.15
N GLU A 62 -17.25 -25.12 7.93
CA GLU A 62 -17.12 -26.57 7.98
C GLU A 62 -17.43 -27.22 6.62
N GLU A 63 -18.49 -26.72 5.93
CA GLU A 63 -18.87 -27.23 4.61
C GLU A 63 -17.80 -26.93 3.56
N LEU A 64 -17.26 -25.72 3.57
CA LEU A 64 -16.18 -25.33 2.65
C LEU A 64 -14.91 -26.17 2.91
N ILE A 65 -14.55 -26.40 4.17
CA ILE A 65 -13.41 -27.25 4.52
C ILE A 65 -13.64 -28.68 4.02
N ARG A 66 -14.84 -29.23 4.19
CA ARG A 66 -15.20 -30.55 3.69
C ARG A 66 -15.08 -30.65 2.17
N GLN A 67 -15.59 -29.65 1.47
CA GLN A 67 -15.49 -29.59 0.01
C GLN A 67 -14.02 -29.50 -0.45
N LEU A 68 -13.23 -28.62 0.16
CA LEU A 68 -11.79 -28.49 -0.16
C LEU A 68 -11.03 -29.79 0.12
N LYS A 69 -11.34 -30.51 1.20
CA LYS A 69 -10.74 -31.84 1.48
C LYS A 69 -11.06 -32.85 0.39
N LYS A 70 -12.33 -32.88 -0.07
CA LYS A 70 -12.77 -33.76 -1.16
C LYS A 70 -12.03 -33.44 -2.47
N ASP A 71 -11.96 -32.16 -2.82
CA ASP A 71 -11.28 -31.69 -4.04
C ASP A 71 -9.77 -31.96 -3.99
N ALA A 72 -9.15 -31.72 -2.83
CA ALA A 72 -7.73 -32.01 -2.63
C ALA A 72 -7.43 -33.53 -2.69
N ALA A 73 -8.29 -34.36 -2.14
CA ALA A 73 -8.11 -35.81 -2.21
C ALA A 73 -8.19 -36.34 -3.65
N ALA A 74 -9.07 -35.74 -4.47
CA ALA A 74 -9.30 -36.12 -5.86
C ALA A 74 -8.24 -35.58 -6.85
N SER A 75 -7.32 -34.73 -6.38
CA SER A 75 -6.28 -34.09 -7.23
C SER A 75 -4.89 -34.69 -6.96
N ASP A 76 -4.05 -34.74 -7.98
CA ASP A 76 -2.66 -35.21 -7.85
C ASP A 76 -1.76 -34.15 -7.20
N THR A 77 -2.03 -32.87 -7.48
CA THR A 77 -1.23 -31.73 -6.95
C THR A 77 -2.19 -30.63 -6.47
N VAL A 78 -1.83 -29.99 -5.37
CA VAL A 78 -2.57 -28.85 -4.81
C VAL A 78 -1.66 -27.61 -4.82
N TYR A 79 -2.05 -26.61 -5.60
CA TYR A 79 -1.41 -25.30 -5.63
C TYR A 79 -2.10 -24.37 -4.64
N LEU A 80 -1.33 -23.82 -3.71
CA LEU A 80 -1.77 -22.81 -2.76
C LEU A 80 -1.39 -21.44 -3.33
N ALA A 81 -2.37 -20.75 -3.92
CA ALA A 81 -2.20 -19.54 -4.74
C ALA A 81 -2.78 -18.30 -4.05
N THR A 82 -2.54 -18.16 -2.76
CA THR A 82 -2.92 -17.00 -1.95
C THR A 82 -1.97 -15.82 -2.18
N ASP A 83 -2.34 -14.63 -1.70
CA ASP A 83 -1.59 -13.38 -1.91
C ASP A 83 -0.09 -13.49 -1.57
N PRO A 84 0.77 -12.65 -2.19
CA PRO A 84 2.22 -12.70 -1.98
C PRO A 84 2.65 -11.99 -0.69
N ASP A 85 1.82 -11.93 0.33
CA ASP A 85 2.15 -11.36 1.63
C ASP A 85 2.12 -12.41 2.75
N ARG A 86 2.51 -12.02 3.97
CA ARG A 86 2.52 -12.93 5.14
C ARG A 86 1.14 -13.46 5.53
N GLU A 87 0.06 -12.71 5.24
CA GLU A 87 -1.31 -13.19 5.50
C GLU A 87 -1.66 -14.31 4.52
N GLY A 88 -1.33 -14.14 3.22
CA GLY A 88 -1.50 -15.19 2.22
C GLY A 88 -0.63 -16.42 2.52
N GLU A 89 0.61 -16.24 3.01
CA GLU A 89 1.47 -17.34 3.41
C GLU A 89 0.88 -18.13 4.59
N ALA A 90 0.37 -17.43 5.60
CA ALA A 90 -0.31 -18.06 6.74
C ALA A 90 -1.60 -18.78 6.32
N ILE A 91 -2.39 -18.22 5.39
CA ILE A 91 -3.56 -18.90 4.83
C ILE A 91 -3.15 -20.20 4.15
N SER A 92 -2.08 -20.18 3.33
CA SER A 92 -1.54 -21.39 2.69
C SER A 92 -1.11 -22.44 3.70
N TRP A 93 -0.38 -22.06 4.75
CA TRP A 93 0.04 -22.94 5.81
C TRP A 93 -1.17 -23.53 6.58
N HIS A 94 -2.17 -22.71 6.88
CA HIS A 94 -3.41 -23.17 7.50
C HIS A 94 -4.18 -24.16 6.62
N LEU A 95 -4.21 -23.92 5.30
CA LEU A 95 -4.82 -24.84 4.34
C LEU A 95 -4.08 -26.17 4.30
N GLN A 96 -2.76 -26.16 4.20
CA GLN A 96 -1.93 -27.38 4.20
C GLN A 96 -2.25 -28.25 5.43
N HIS A 97 -2.29 -27.63 6.61
CA HIS A 97 -2.59 -28.32 7.86
C HIS A 97 -4.04 -28.84 7.92
N LEU A 98 -5.04 -27.99 7.59
CA LEU A 98 -6.46 -28.38 7.64
C LEU A 98 -6.83 -29.49 6.66
N LEU A 99 -6.23 -29.48 5.49
CA LEU A 99 -6.48 -30.45 4.43
C LEU A 99 -5.61 -31.70 4.55
N ASN A 100 -4.68 -31.74 5.52
CA ASN A 100 -3.69 -32.78 5.72
C ASN A 100 -2.89 -33.06 4.44
N LEU A 101 -2.40 -32.00 3.79
CA LEU A 101 -1.64 -32.12 2.55
C LEU A 101 -0.18 -32.48 2.83
N PRO A 102 0.36 -33.54 2.24
CA PRO A 102 1.77 -33.84 2.32
C PRO A 102 2.58 -32.85 1.45
N ASP A 103 3.85 -32.66 1.80
CA ASP A 103 4.74 -31.67 1.13
C ASP A 103 4.96 -31.96 -0.35
N ASP A 104 5.05 -33.25 -0.71
CA ASP A 104 5.23 -33.68 -2.09
C ASP A 104 4.04 -33.37 -2.99
N LYS A 105 2.83 -33.24 -2.42
CA LYS A 105 1.59 -32.87 -3.11
C LYS A 105 1.33 -31.37 -3.09
N THR A 106 1.97 -30.61 -2.20
CA THR A 106 1.73 -29.19 -1.98
C THR A 106 2.68 -28.33 -2.80
N ARG A 107 2.16 -27.30 -3.45
CA ARG A 107 2.91 -26.33 -4.24
C ARG A 107 2.44 -24.92 -3.88
N ARG A 108 3.35 -24.06 -3.45
CA ARG A 108 3.06 -22.64 -3.18
C ARG A 108 3.36 -21.81 -4.42
N VAL A 109 2.40 -20.99 -4.86
CA VAL A 109 2.57 -20.04 -5.95
C VAL A 109 2.06 -18.65 -5.52
N THR A 110 2.70 -17.61 -6.02
CA THR A 110 2.35 -16.21 -5.73
C THR A 110 2.32 -15.42 -7.03
N PHE A 111 1.46 -14.41 -7.10
CA PHE A 111 1.30 -13.57 -8.27
C PHE A 111 1.46 -12.10 -7.88
N ASN A 112 2.48 -11.43 -8.40
CA ASN A 112 2.61 -9.98 -8.25
C ASN A 112 1.59 -9.23 -9.11
N GLU A 113 1.15 -9.84 -10.20
CA GLU A 113 0.03 -9.41 -11.05
C GLU A 113 -0.71 -10.63 -11.59
N ILE A 114 -2.01 -10.49 -11.85
CA ILE A 114 -2.84 -11.60 -12.36
C ILE A 114 -3.01 -11.45 -13.87
N THR A 115 -1.95 -11.79 -14.59
CA THR A 115 -1.91 -11.88 -16.05
C THR A 115 -1.72 -13.33 -16.49
N ARG A 116 -2.11 -13.67 -17.74
CA ARG A 116 -1.92 -15.02 -18.28
C ARG A 116 -0.47 -15.48 -18.22
N LYS A 117 0.47 -14.57 -18.52
CA LYS A 117 1.91 -14.85 -18.51
C LYS A 117 2.39 -15.18 -17.11
N VAL A 118 2.17 -14.27 -16.15
CA VAL A 118 2.65 -14.44 -14.76
C VAL A 118 2.02 -15.65 -14.08
N VAL A 119 0.73 -15.90 -14.31
CA VAL A 119 0.05 -17.09 -13.77
C VAL A 119 0.67 -18.37 -14.34
N GLY A 120 0.93 -18.43 -15.65
CA GLY A 120 1.57 -19.60 -16.29
C GLY A 120 2.98 -19.84 -15.77
N GLU A 121 3.80 -18.81 -15.67
CA GLU A 121 5.17 -18.89 -15.16
C GLU A 121 5.22 -19.32 -13.68
N SER A 122 4.34 -18.76 -12.84
CA SER A 122 4.29 -19.11 -11.42
C SER A 122 3.85 -20.57 -11.19
N ILE A 123 2.90 -21.06 -11.97
CA ILE A 123 2.49 -22.49 -11.91
C ILE A 123 3.62 -23.42 -12.36
N ALA A 124 4.43 -22.99 -13.33
CA ALA A 124 5.58 -23.78 -13.81
C ALA A 124 6.75 -23.79 -12.80
N HIS A 125 6.86 -22.78 -11.94
CA HIS A 125 7.96 -22.61 -10.98
C HIS A 125 7.44 -22.43 -9.55
N PRO A 126 6.75 -23.44 -8.97
CA PRO A 126 6.23 -23.35 -7.61
C PRO A 126 7.37 -23.45 -6.58
N ARG A 127 7.12 -22.96 -5.38
CA ARG A 127 8.01 -23.07 -4.23
C ARG A 127 7.36 -23.83 -3.06
N ALA A 128 8.10 -24.02 -2.00
CA ALA A 128 7.55 -24.42 -0.71
C ALA A 128 6.91 -23.22 0.02
N ILE A 129 6.13 -23.49 1.06
CA ILE A 129 5.65 -22.45 1.99
C ILE A 129 6.87 -21.86 2.71
N ASP A 130 6.91 -20.55 2.82
CA ASP A 130 7.95 -19.80 3.53
C ASP A 130 7.58 -19.74 5.03
N GLN A 131 8.27 -20.54 5.82
CA GLN A 131 8.00 -20.66 7.26
C GLN A 131 8.31 -19.37 8.01
N ASP A 132 9.30 -18.59 7.59
CA ASP A 132 9.65 -17.31 8.22
C ASP A 132 8.51 -16.30 8.09
N LEU A 133 7.83 -16.26 6.93
CA LEU A 133 6.64 -15.43 6.72
C LEU A 133 5.45 -15.92 7.55
N VAL A 134 5.27 -17.25 7.68
CA VAL A 134 4.23 -17.83 8.54
C VAL A 134 4.49 -17.44 9.99
N ASP A 135 5.71 -17.59 10.47
CA ASP A 135 6.09 -17.28 11.86
C ASP A 135 5.94 -15.79 12.16
N ALA A 136 6.30 -14.92 11.19
CA ALA A 136 6.08 -13.48 11.30
C ALA A 136 4.60 -13.10 11.42
N GLN A 137 3.72 -13.81 10.70
CA GLN A 137 2.27 -13.60 10.81
C GLN A 137 1.75 -14.14 12.14
N GLN A 138 2.17 -15.34 12.56
CA GLN A 138 1.78 -15.93 13.83
C GLN A 138 2.20 -15.06 15.01
N ALA A 139 3.47 -14.60 15.05
CA ALA A 139 3.96 -13.71 16.09
C ALA A 139 3.12 -12.44 16.20
N ARG A 140 2.77 -11.84 15.05
CA ARG A 140 1.85 -10.70 15.02
C ARG A 140 0.47 -11.04 15.57
N ARG A 141 -0.10 -12.20 15.15
CA ARG A 141 -1.43 -12.64 15.58
C ARG A 141 -1.49 -12.89 17.08
N VAL A 142 -0.47 -13.55 17.61
CA VAL A 142 -0.31 -13.82 19.04
C VAL A 142 -0.15 -12.53 19.84
N LEU A 143 0.72 -11.62 19.40
CA LEU A 143 0.93 -10.34 20.05
C LEU A 143 -0.37 -9.51 20.11
N ASP A 144 -1.09 -9.39 19.00
CA ASP A 144 -2.36 -8.66 18.95
C ASP A 144 -3.41 -9.29 19.88
N ARG A 145 -3.40 -10.64 20.01
CA ARG A 145 -4.28 -11.38 20.93
C ARG A 145 -3.92 -11.12 22.39
N VAL A 146 -2.66 -11.27 22.76
CA VAL A 146 -2.18 -11.09 24.14
C VAL A 146 -2.43 -9.64 24.59
N VAL A 147 -2.00 -8.65 23.80
CA VAL A 147 -2.20 -7.23 24.12
C VAL A 147 -3.69 -6.90 24.26
N GLY A 148 -4.51 -7.33 23.31
CA GLY A 148 -5.94 -7.07 23.33
C GLY A 148 -6.67 -7.66 24.51
N TYR A 149 -6.39 -8.91 24.86
CA TYR A 149 -7.07 -9.64 25.94
C TYR A 149 -6.59 -9.26 27.33
N GLN A 150 -5.33 -8.88 27.49
CA GLN A 150 -4.80 -8.50 28.82
C GLN A 150 -5.06 -7.04 29.15
N ILE A 151 -4.94 -6.12 28.18
CA ILE A 151 -5.05 -4.67 28.46
C ILE A 151 -6.50 -4.19 28.40
N SER A 152 -7.35 -4.73 27.51
CA SER A 152 -8.74 -4.29 27.39
C SER A 152 -9.53 -4.43 28.69
N PRO A 153 -9.44 -5.52 29.50
CA PRO A 153 -10.10 -5.63 30.79
C PRO A 153 -9.63 -4.58 31.82
N VAL A 154 -8.35 -4.18 31.76
CA VAL A 154 -7.81 -3.10 32.61
C VAL A 154 -8.49 -1.79 32.27
N MET A 155 -8.66 -1.48 30.98
CA MET A 155 -9.38 -0.30 30.53
C MET A 155 -10.87 -0.31 30.95
N TRP A 156 -11.52 -1.48 30.91
CA TRP A 156 -12.91 -1.64 31.35
C TRP A 156 -13.06 -1.34 32.85
N LYS A 157 -12.10 -1.79 33.65
CA LYS A 157 -12.10 -1.58 35.10
C LYS A 157 -11.76 -0.14 35.49
N LYS A 158 -10.80 0.48 34.79
CA LYS A 158 -10.22 1.77 35.19
C LYS A 158 -10.85 2.97 34.48
N ILE A 159 -11.42 2.80 33.28
CA ILE A 159 -11.94 3.87 32.47
C ILE A 159 -13.43 3.64 32.17
N ARG A 160 -13.75 2.75 31.22
CA ARG A 160 -15.13 2.48 30.81
C ARG A 160 -15.23 1.14 30.06
N ARG A 161 -16.33 0.42 30.26
CA ARG A 161 -16.67 -0.79 29.48
C ARG A 161 -16.81 -0.48 27.99
N GLY A 162 -16.42 -1.43 27.14
CA GLY A 162 -16.50 -1.33 25.68
C GLY A 162 -15.27 -0.71 25.02
N LEU A 163 -14.30 -0.21 25.78
CA LEU A 163 -13.01 0.20 25.22
C LEU A 163 -12.17 -1.02 24.88
N SER A 164 -11.29 -0.88 23.91
CA SER A 164 -10.32 -1.93 23.57
C SER A 164 -8.93 -1.35 23.41
N ALA A 165 -7.94 -2.10 23.83
CA ALA A 165 -6.54 -1.83 23.57
C ALA A 165 -6.04 -2.70 22.43
N GLY A 166 -5.08 -2.19 21.69
CA GLY A 166 -4.45 -2.91 20.60
C GLY A 166 -3.21 -2.17 20.11
N ARG A 167 -2.30 -2.90 19.58
CA ARG A 167 -0.98 -2.44 19.15
C ARG A 167 -1.08 -1.24 18.17
N VAL A 168 -1.96 -1.30 17.18
CA VAL A 168 -2.13 -0.23 16.18
C VAL A 168 -2.94 0.95 16.74
N GLN A 169 -4.08 0.66 17.37
CA GLN A 169 -4.98 1.71 17.88
C GLN A 169 -4.35 2.52 19.02
N SER A 170 -3.55 1.90 19.89
CA SER A 170 -2.88 2.60 20.99
C SER A 170 -1.83 3.58 20.47
N VAL A 171 -1.04 3.17 19.47
CA VAL A 171 -0.07 4.07 18.81
C VAL A 171 -0.79 5.21 18.08
N ALA A 172 -1.85 4.93 17.33
CA ALA A 172 -2.61 5.97 16.63
C ALA A 172 -3.21 6.99 17.62
N THR A 173 -3.80 6.51 18.73
CA THR A 173 -4.33 7.39 19.79
C THR A 173 -3.22 8.25 20.40
N ARG A 174 -2.03 7.68 20.65
CA ARG A 174 -0.90 8.43 21.18
C ARG A 174 -0.44 9.52 20.22
N MET A 175 -0.35 9.23 18.92
CA MET A 175 0.03 10.25 17.92
C MET A 175 -0.96 11.41 17.87
N VAL A 176 -2.27 11.13 17.97
CA VAL A 176 -3.30 12.18 18.03
C VAL A 176 -3.18 13.00 19.31
N PHE A 177 -3.01 12.32 20.46
CA PHE A 177 -2.83 12.99 21.73
C PHE A 177 -1.60 13.91 21.76
N ASP A 178 -0.45 13.41 21.28
CA ASP A 178 0.77 14.21 21.23
C ASP A 178 0.57 15.46 20.35
N ARG A 179 -0.15 15.31 19.21
CA ARG A 179 -0.47 16.46 18.36
C ARG A 179 -1.43 17.45 19.01
N ASP A 180 -2.45 16.97 19.72
CA ASP A 180 -3.36 17.82 20.47
C ASP A 180 -2.60 18.60 21.56
N GLN A 181 -1.63 17.94 22.22
CA GLN A 181 -0.79 18.58 23.22
C GLN A 181 0.11 19.67 22.60
N GLU A 182 0.73 19.40 21.43
CA GLU A 182 1.49 20.40 20.68
C GLU A 182 0.62 21.64 20.34
N ILE A 183 -0.63 21.41 19.97
CA ILE A 183 -1.58 22.49 19.65
C ILE A 183 -1.93 23.27 20.92
N ALA A 184 -2.19 22.59 22.05
CA ALA A 184 -2.52 23.23 23.33
C ALA A 184 -1.36 24.05 23.90
N ASP A 185 -0.12 23.55 23.72
CA ASP A 185 1.09 24.21 24.22
C ASP A 185 1.62 25.30 23.26
N PHE A 186 1.00 25.42 22.07
CA PHE A 186 1.43 26.41 21.08
C PHE A 186 1.25 27.83 21.57
N GLN A 187 2.34 28.58 21.61
CA GLN A 187 2.37 30.00 21.94
C GLN A 187 2.37 30.82 20.64
N PRO A 188 1.27 31.54 20.31
CA PRO A 188 1.26 32.40 19.14
C PRO A 188 2.35 33.48 19.26
N GLN A 189 3.14 33.62 18.21
CA GLN A 189 4.14 34.68 18.10
C GLN A 189 3.69 35.67 17.03
N GLU A 190 3.61 36.95 17.41
CA GLU A 190 3.36 38.00 16.45
C GLU A 190 4.55 38.17 15.51
N TYR A 191 4.29 38.28 14.23
CA TYR A 191 5.30 38.62 13.22
C TYR A 191 4.68 39.58 12.21
N TRP A 192 5.52 40.38 11.58
CA TRP A 192 5.12 41.35 10.61
C TRP A 192 5.76 41.09 9.26
N THR A 193 5.01 41.30 8.19
CA THR A 193 5.50 41.28 6.82
C THR A 193 5.31 42.66 6.19
N LEU A 194 6.29 43.09 5.42
CA LEU A 194 6.20 44.36 4.69
C LEU A 194 6.35 44.07 3.20
N ASP A 195 5.37 44.52 2.43
CA ASP A 195 5.32 44.39 0.99
C ASP A 195 5.21 45.77 0.35
N ALA A 196 5.99 46.02 -0.68
CA ALA A 196 5.84 47.19 -1.54
C ALA A 196 5.22 46.79 -2.88
N VAL A 197 4.25 47.55 -3.34
CA VAL A 197 3.75 47.46 -4.71
C VAL A 197 4.51 48.50 -5.51
N LEU A 198 5.35 48.03 -6.44
CA LEU A 198 6.20 48.86 -7.28
C LEU A 198 5.71 48.77 -8.72
N GLU A 199 6.00 49.81 -9.50
CA GLU A 199 5.65 49.91 -10.92
C GLU A 199 6.94 50.10 -11.73
N ASN A 200 7.09 49.35 -12.81
CA ASN A 200 8.21 49.54 -13.73
C ASN A 200 7.93 50.65 -14.75
N GLY A 201 8.93 50.98 -15.59
CA GLY A 201 8.78 52.03 -16.64
C GLY A 201 7.69 51.74 -17.67
N GLU A 202 7.20 50.51 -17.79
CA GLU A 202 6.10 50.09 -18.68
C GLU A 202 4.74 50.08 -17.96
N LYS A 203 4.66 50.60 -16.74
CA LYS A 203 3.46 50.64 -15.88
C LYS A 203 2.96 49.25 -15.47
N VAL A 204 3.85 48.26 -15.42
CA VAL A 204 3.53 46.93 -14.91
C VAL A 204 3.80 46.91 -13.42
N ALA A 205 2.75 46.70 -12.64
CA ALA A 205 2.86 46.56 -11.18
C ALA A 205 3.41 45.18 -10.77
N PHE A 206 4.30 45.15 -9.80
CA PHE A 206 4.79 43.93 -9.19
C PHE A 206 4.99 44.10 -7.69
N LYS A 207 4.91 43.01 -6.96
CA LYS A 207 5.03 42.96 -5.51
C LYS A 207 6.46 42.61 -5.10
N ALA A 208 7.05 43.40 -4.24
CA ALA A 208 8.34 43.16 -3.64
C ALA A 208 8.19 42.92 -2.14
N HIS A 209 8.75 41.83 -1.64
CA HIS A 209 8.77 41.51 -0.21
C HIS A 209 10.01 42.08 0.45
N TYR A 210 9.84 42.67 1.62
CA TYR A 210 10.96 43.11 2.43
C TYR A 210 11.78 41.90 2.87
N TYR A 211 13.06 41.96 2.62
CA TYR A 211 14.00 40.88 2.96
C TYR A 211 14.82 41.18 4.20
N GLY A 212 15.25 42.41 4.33
CA GLY A 212 16.13 42.84 5.42
C GLY A 212 17.06 44.01 5.05
N GLN A 213 18.06 44.27 5.87
CA GLN A 213 18.98 45.37 5.74
C GLN A 213 20.43 44.89 5.59
N ASN A 214 21.25 45.62 4.82
CA ASN A 214 22.67 45.34 4.62
C ASN A 214 22.97 43.91 4.11
N GLY A 215 22.04 43.32 3.32
CA GLY A 215 22.18 41.97 2.80
C GLY A 215 21.89 40.86 3.82
N LYS A 216 21.49 41.18 5.01
CA LYS A 216 21.05 40.22 6.05
C LYS A 216 19.52 40.18 6.15
N LYS A 217 19.00 38.98 6.27
CA LYS A 217 17.56 38.80 6.52
C LYS A 217 17.20 39.41 7.87
N TYR A 218 16.12 40.19 7.89
CA TYR A 218 15.55 40.74 9.11
C TYR A 218 14.02 40.65 9.02
N GLU A 219 13.39 40.03 10.02
CA GLU A 219 11.95 39.92 10.14
C GLU A 219 11.50 40.86 11.26
N PRO A 220 10.72 41.91 10.95
CA PRO A 220 10.27 42.84 11.95
C PRO A 220 9.33 42.12 12.93
N GLN A 221 9.52 42.37 14.23
CA GLN A 221 8.80 41.68 15.30
C GLN A 221 7.66 42.56 15.86
N THR A 222 7.74 43.85 15.64
CA THR A 222 6.72 44.79 16.21
C THR A 222 6.23 45.77 15.17
N GLN A 223 5.08 46.37 15.42
CA GLN A 223 4.55 47.47 14.60
C GLN A 223 5.53 48.64 14.50
N ALA A 224 6.23 48.94 15.57
CA ALA A 224 7.22 50.02 15.60
C ALA A 224 8.38 49.75 14.64
N ASP A 225 8.87 48.51 14.56
CA ASP A 225 9.92 48.11 13.58
C ASP A 225 9.42 48.33 12.16
N VAL A 226 8.20 47.89 11.86
CA VAL A 226 7.62 48.06 10.52
C VAL A 226 7.48 49.53 10.20
N GLN A 227 7.00 50.35 11.12
CA GLN A 227 6.81 51.78 10.89
C GLN A 227 8.15 52.50 10.60
N ALA A 228 9.19 52.18 11.36
CA ALA A 228 10.54 52.73 11.13
C ALA A 228 11.06 52.38 9.73
N ILE A 229 10.91 51.11 9.30
CA ILE A 229 11.27 50.65 7.98
C ILE A 229 10.44 51.36 6.88
N MET A 230 9.14 51.49 7.07
CA MET A 230 8.26 52.23 6.15
C MET A 230 8.68 53.67 5.97
N ASP A 231 8.99 54.38 7.08
CA ASP A 231 9.37 55.80 7.04
C ASP A 231 10.72 55.98 6.30
N GLU A 232 11.66 55.06 6.45
CA GLU A 232 12.91 55.04 5.68
C GLU A 232 12.64 54.77 4.17
N LEU A 233 11.75 53.83 3.83
CA LEU A 233 11.50 53.45 2.47
C LEU A 233 10.61 54.46 1.67
N ARG A 234 9.83 55.31 2.34
CA ARG A 234 8.98 56.31 1.67
C ARG A 234 9.75 57.29 0.79
N SER A 235 10.95 57.65 1.17
CA SER A 235 11.82 58.56 0.41
C SER A 235 12.91 57.84 -0.39
N ALA A 236 12.95 56.53 -0.33
CA ALA A 236 14.01 55.74 -0.95
C ALA A 236 13.75 55.53 -2.46
N ALA A 237 14.82 55.57 -3.25
CA ALA A 237 14.75 55.13 -4.63
C ALA A 237 14.92 53.61 -4.72
N PHE A 238 13.98 52.98 -5.45
CA PHE A 238 14.05 51.54 -5.67
C PHE A 238 14.81 51.23 -6.97
N ALA A 239 15.79 50.35 -6.87
CA ALA A 239 16.58 49.90 -8.02
C ALA A 239 16.73 48.38 -8.03
N VAL A 240 16.60 47.78 -9.21
CA VAL A 240 16.83 46.34 -9.38
C VAL A 240 18.35 46.09 -9.35
N LYS A 241 18.85 45.47 -8.30
CA LYS A 241 20.27 45.16 -8.14
C LYS A 241 20.71 43.98 -9.01
N SER A 242 19.89 42.95 -9.09
CA SER A 242 20.22 41.77 -9.90
C SER A 242 18.95 41.01 -10.27
N VAL A 243 18.99 40.37 -11.42
CA VAL A 243 17.95 39.44 -11.89
C VAL A 243 18.59 38.08 -12.09
N LYS A 244 18.14 37.09 -11.34
CA LYS A 244 18.61 35.70 -11.49
C LYS A 244 17.53 34.87 -12.15
N ARG A 245 17.82 34.34 -13.31
CA ARG A 245 16.95 33.35 -13.99
C ARG A 245 17.53 31.97 -13.77
N THR A 246 16.70 31.04 -13.31
CA THR A 246 17.10 29.65 -13.08
C THR A 246 16.01 28.73 -13.61
N ASP A 247 16.43 27.71 -14.34
CA ASP A 247 15.53 26.65 -14.76
C ASP A 247 15.33 25.68 -13.56
N LYS A 248 14.06 25.40 -13.29
CA LYS A 248 13.69 24.40 -12.27
C LYS A 248 13.23 23.13 -12.98
N ASN A 249 14.01 22.09 -12.84
CA ASN A 249 13.63 20.77 -13.31
C ASN A 249 12.72 20.08 -12.27
N ARG A 250 11.59 19.55 -12.72
CA ARG A 250 10.73 18.68 -11.92
C ARG A 250 10.99 17.24 -12.32
N SER A 251 11.34 16.42 -11.35
CA SER A 251 11.39 14.97 -11.56
C SER A 251 10.01 14.36 -11.38
N PRO A 252 9.66 13.31 -12.14
CA PRO A 252 8.46 12.51 -11.89
C PRO A 252 8.46 11.96 -10.46
N SER A 253 7.27 11.85 -9.89
CA SER A 253 7.08 11.18 -8.60
C SER A 253 7.46 9.69 -8.70
N PRO A 254 7.87 9.06 -7.60
CA PRO A 254 8.02 7.62 -7.55
C PRO A 254 6.70 6.89 -7.90
N PRO A 255 6.76 5.64 -8.34
CA PRO A 255 5.58 4.81 -8.47
C PRO A 255 4.88 4.65 -7.10
N PHE A 256 3.63 4.23 -7.12
CA PHE A 256 2.84 4.13 -5.91
C PHE A 256 3.29 2.99 -4.98
N THR A 257 3.38 3.34 -3.70
CA THR A 257 3.23 2.40 -2.58
C THR A 257 1.79 2.45 -2.07
N THR A 258 1.40 1.53 -1.18
CA THR A 258 0.07 1.56 -0.53
C THR A 258 -0.24 2.94 0.06
N SER A 259 0.70 3.51 0.81
CA SER A 259 0.49 4.80 1.50
C SER A 259 0.38 5.98 0.53
N THR A 260 1.22 6.04 -0.50
CA THR A 260 1.17 7.14 -1.48
C THR A 260 -0.04 7.04 -2.39
N MET A 261 -0.48 5.83 -2.76
CA MET A 261 -1.73 5.60 -3.48
C MET A 261 -2.94 6.11 -2.67
N GLN A 262 -3.02 5.78 -1.38
CA GLN A 262 -4.10 6.25 -0.50
C GLN A 262 -4.10 7.78 -0.36
N GLN A 263 -2.92 8.42 -0.23
CA GLN A 263 -2.80 9.87 -0.17
C GLN A 263 -3.27 10.55 -1.45
N GLU A 264 -2.86 10.06 -2.61
CA GLU A 264 -3.29 10.63 -3.89
C GLU A 264 -4.79 10.39 -4.16
N ALA A 265 -5.32 9.21 -3.82
CA ALA A 265 -6.75 8.93 -3.91
C ALA A 265 -7.57 9.85 -2.97
N SER A 266 -7.07 10.14 -1.77
CA SER A 266 -7.69 11.10 -0.87
C SER A 266 -7.67 12.52 -1.44
N ARG A 267 -6.53 12.98 -1.93
CA ARG A 267 -6.35 14.35 -2.44
C ARG A 267 -7.11 14.61 -3.73
N LYS A 268 -7.07 13.66 -4.68
CA LYS A 268 -7.61 13.86 -6.03
C LYS A 268 -9.03 13.35 -6.22
N LEU A 269 -9.41 12.30 -5.49
CA LEU A 269 -10.69 11.61 -5.66
C LEU A 269 -11.57 11.65 -4.41
N ASN A 270 -11.11 12.30 -3.34
CA ASN A 270 -11.79 12.37 -2.03
C ASN A 270 -12.21 10.99 -1.50
N MET A 271 -11.34 9.99 -1.69
CA MET A 271 -11.57 8.62 -1.24
C MET A 271 -10.98 8.35 0.13
N THR A 272 -11.71 7.62 0.96
CA THR A 272 -11.17 7.09 2.23
C THR A 272 -10.17 5.96 1.95
N PRO A 273 -9.18 5.70 2.84
CA PRO A 273 -8.26 4.58 2.69
C PRO A 273 -8.96 3.23 2.49
N ARG A 274 -10.06 2.99 3.20
CA ARG A 274 -10.87 1.76 3.07
C ARG A 274 -11.43 1.60 1.65
N ARG A 275 -12.01 2.66 1.08
CA ARG A 275 -12.56 2.64 -0.28
C ARG A 275 -11.46 2.47 -1.31
N THR A 276 -10.33 3.18 -1.15
CA THR A 276 -9.17 3.04 -2.02
C THR A 276 -8.68 1.61 -2.06
N MET A 277 -8.49 0.97 -0.89
CA MET A 277 -8.02 -0.42 -0.84
C MET A 277 -9.02 -1.42 -1.41
N ALA A 278 -10.33 -1.21 -1.22
CA ALA A 278 -11.35 -2.08 -1.81
C ALA A 278 -11.32 -2.04 -3.34
N ILE A 279 -11.18 -0.84 -3.93
CA ILE A 279 -11.07 -0.68 -5.39
C ILE A 279 -9.75 -1.25 -5.90
N ALA A 280 -8.63 -0.98 -5.23
CA ALA A 280 -7.33 -1.53 -5.60
C ALA A 280 -7.34 -3.07 -5.59
N GLN A 281 -8.01 -3.69 -4.61
CA GLN A 281 -8.19 -5.14 -4.56
C GLN A 281 -8.96 -5.66 -5.78
N GLN A 282 -10.04 -4.98 -6.18
CA GLN A 282 -10.80 -5.34 -7.38
C GLN A 282 -9.94 -5.22 -8.66
N LEU A 283 -9.18 -4.13 -8.79
CA LEU A 283 -8.30 -3.93 -9.93
C LEU A 283 -7.19 -4.99 -10.01
N TYR A 284 -6.67 -5.44 -8.88
CA TYR A 284 -5.69 -6.52 -8.82
C TYR A 284 -6.30 -7.89 -9.16
N GLU A 285 -7.44 -8.24 -8.54
CA GLU A 285 -8.07 -9.54 -8.69
C GLU A 285 -8.70 -9.75 -10.08
N GLY A 286 -9.11 -8.67 -10.71
CA GLY A 286 -9.65 -8.64 -12.07
C GLY A 286 -10.99 -7.95 -12.19
N VAL A 287 -11.12 -7.19 -13.25
CA VAL A 287 -12.33 -6.48 -13.66
C VAL A 287 -12.74 -7.00 -15.04
N ASP A 288 -14.04 -7.12 -15.28
CA ASP A 288 -14.55 -7.52 -16.58
C ASP A 288 -14.46 -6.32 -17.56
N ILE A 289 -13.64 -6.47 -18.60
CA ILE A 289 -13.45 -5.49 -19.66
C ILE A 289 -14.08 -6.02 -20.94
N THR A 290 -14.85 -5.19 -21.64
CA THR A 290 -15.50 -5.54 -22.89
C THR A 290 -14.47 -5.98 -23.93
N GLY A 291 -14.63 -7.18 -24.48
CA GLY A 291 -13.68 -7.76 -25.45
C GLY A 291 -12.48 -8.49 -24.86
N GLU A 292 -12.05 -8.14 -23.64
CA GLU A 292 -10.89 -8.76 -22.96
C GLU A 292 -11.31 -9.80 -21.90
N GLY A 293 -12.53 -9.65 -21.37
CA GLY A 293 -13.04 -10.44 -20.26
C GLY A 293 -12.48 -9.99 -18.92
N THR A 294 -12.36 -10.89 -17.93
CA THR A 294 -11.84 -10.53 -16.60
C THR A 294 -10.33 -10.44 -16.63
N VAL A 295 -9.76 -9.26 -16.31
CA VAL A 295 -8.32 -8.95 -16.37
C VAL A 295 -7.88 -8.23 -15.10
N GLY A 296 -6.74 -8.65 -14.52
CA GLY A 296 -6.06 -7.91 -13.47
C GLY A 296 -5.37 -6.68 -14.04
N LEU A 297 -5.70 -5.50 -13.54
CA LEU A 297 -5.27 -4.21 -14.11
C LEU A 297 -4.07 -3.59 -13.42
N ILE A 298 -3.78 -3.99 -12.19
CA ILE A 298 -2.64 -3.47 -11.42
C ILE A 298 -1.87 -4.59 -10.74
N THR A 299 -0.63 -4.30 -10.37
CA THR A 299 0.18 -5.16 -9.49
C THR A 299 -0.39 -5.18 -8.07
N TYR A 300 0.12 -6.10 -7.25
CA TYR A 300 -0.32 -6.26 -5.86
C TYR A 300 -0.22 -4.95 -5.06
N MET A 301 -1.32 -4.53 -4.45
CA MET A 301 -1.48 -3.18 -3.88
C MET A 301 -1.00 -3.02 -2.43
N ARG A 302 -0.65 -4.11 -1.73
CA ARG A 302 -0.09 -4.02 -0.37
C ARG A 302 1.43 -4.10 -0.45
N THR A 303 2.05 -2.98 -0.76
CA THR A 303 3.49 -2.87 -0.96
C THR A 303 4.04 -1.53 -0.49
N ASP A 304 5.25 -1.54 -0.01
CA ASP A 304 6.07 -0.35 0.28
C ASP A 304 7.28 -0.24 -0.65
N SER A 305 7.38 -1.15 -1.62
CA SER A 305 8.42 -1.16 -2.64
C SER A 305 8.19 -0.07 -3.69
N LEU A 306 9.29 0.50 -4.19
CA LEU A 306 9.31 1.42 -5.33
C LEU A 306 9.92 0.76 -6.59
N ARG A 307 10.24 -0.53 -6.52
CA ARG A 307 10.83 -1.29 -7.62
C ARG A 307 9.79 -1.51 -8.72
N ILE A 308 10.23 -1.42 -9.95
CA ILE A 308 9.48 -1.82 -11.14
C ILE A 308 10.36 -2.84 -11.88
N SER A 309 9.79 -3.95 -12.36
CA SER A 309 10.52 -4.93 -13.14
C SER A 309 11.08 -4.34 -14.44
N ASP A 310 12.17 -4.88 -14.93
CA ASP A 310 12.82 -4.41 -16.16
C ASP A 310 11.88 -4.53 -17.37
N GLU A 311 11.07 -5.58 -17.40
CA GLU A 311 10.06 -5.79 -18.45
C GLU A 311 9.00 -4.66 -18.41
N ALA A 312 8.40 -4.38 -17.27
CA ALA A 312 7.41 -3.32 -17.14
C ALA A 312 8.00 -1.92 -17.43
N GLN A 313 9.28 -1.70 -17.10
CA GLN A 313 9.98 -0.48 -17.49
C GLN A 313 10.15 -0.37 -19.00
N ALA A 314 10.51 -1.47 -19.67
CA ALA A 314 10.65 -1.52 -21.12
C ALA A 314 9.31 -1.24 -21.82
N ASP A 315 8.23 -1.86 -21.37
CA ASP A 315 6.88 -1.66 -21.91
C ASP A 315 6.41 -0.22 -21.75
N ALA A 316 6.59 0.36 -20.54
CA ALA A 316 6.23 1.76 -20.29
C ALA A 316 7.03 2.72 -21.16
N ARG A 317 8.31 2.48 -21.38
CA ARG A 317 9.18 3.30 -22.24
C ARG A 317 8.75 3.20 -23.71
N GLY A 318 8.41 1.99 -24.18
CA GLY A 318 7.87 1.76 -25.52
C GLY A 318 6.57 2.53 -25.73
N PHE A 319 5.63 2.40 -24.82
CA PHE A 319 4.35 3.13 -24.84
C PHE A 319 4.53 4.65 -24.85
N ILE A 320 5.43 5.19 -24.01
CA ILE A 320 5.71 6.63 -23.98
C ILE A 320 6.32 7.09 -25.31
N GLN A 321 7.26 6.31 -25.86
CA GLN A 321 7.89 6.65 -27.15
C GLN A 321 6.89 6.68 -28.28
N GLU A 322 6.00 5.70 -28.34
CA GLU A 322 4.98 5.58 -29.37
C GLU A 322 3.93 6.71 -29.27
N ARG A 323 3.41 6.95 -28.08
CA ARG A 323 2.30 7.90 -27.88
C ARG A 323 2.73 9.35 -27.81
N TYR A 324 3.89 9.66 -27.25
CA TYR A 324 4.35 11.03 -26.98
C TYR A 324 5.64 11.40 -27.70
N GLY A 325 6.35 10.45 -28.25
CA GLY A 325 7.58 10.66 -28.99
C GLY A 325 8.85 10.46 -28.15
N LYS A 326 9.97 10.27 -28.84
CA LYS A 326 11.28 9.94 -28.26
C LYS A 326 11.81 10.97 -27.26
N GLY A 327 11.45 12.24 -27.40
CA GLY A 327 11.88 13.31 -26.50
C GLY A 327 11.34 13.20 -25.07
N TYR A 328 10.29 12.41 -24.87
CA TYR A 328 9.68 12.17 -23.56
C TYR A 328 10.26 10.94 -22.82
N VAL A 329 11.12 10.18 -23.49
CA VAL A 329 11.75 8.99 -22.88
C VAL A 329 13.13 9.39 -22.36
N PRO A 330 13.40 9.28 -21.04
CA PRO A 330 14.71 9.57 -20.48
C PRO A 330 15.76 8.60 -21.02
N ALA A 331 17.04 9.02 -21.07
CA ALA A 331 18.13 8.18 -21.59
C ALA A 331 18.29 6.85 -20.82
N ALA A 332 18.11 6.88 -19.50
CA ALA A 332 18.13 5.71 -18.64
C ALA A 332 16.83 5.58 -17.83
N PRO A 333 16.39 4.37 -17.48
CA PRO A 333 15.27 4.16 -16.57
C PRO A 333 15.51 4.87 -15.23
N ARG A 334 14.48 5.51 -14.70
CA ARG A 334 14.58 6.14 -13.38
C ARG A 334 14.51 5.08 -12.29
N GLN A 335 15.42 5.18 -11.35
CA GLN A 335 15.43 4.35 -10.17
C GLN A 335 15.12 5.21 -8.94
N TYR A 336 14.32 4.66 -8.04
CA TYR A 336 13.95 5.28 -6.77
C TYR A 336 14.45 4.42 -5.61
N LYS A 337 15.06 5.06 -4.61
CA LYS A 337 15.55 4.34 -3.42
C LYS A 337 14.35 3.89 -2.58
N THR A 338 14.23 2.59 -2.41
CA THR A 338 13.31 1.98 -1.46
C THR A 338 13.85 2.19 -0.03
N LYS A 339 12.98 2.36 0.95
CA LYS A 339 13.38 2.47 2.35
C LYS A 339 14.02 1.15 2.82
N ALA A 340 15.01 1.23 3.68
CA ALA A 340 15.59 0.04 4.33
C ALA A 340 14.49 -0.71 5.09
N GLY A 341 14.39 -2.04 4.87
CA GLY A 341 13.36 -2.90 5.47
C GLY A 341 12.08 -3.07 4.66
N ALA A 342 11.97 -2.46 3.46
CA ALA A 342 10.90 -2.81 2.52
C ALA A 342 11.10 -4.25 1.99
N GLN A 343 10.01 -4.96 1.74
CA GLN A 343 10.08 -6.31 1.18
C GLN A 343 10.53 -6.24 -0.29
N ASP A 344 11.79 -6.60 -0.55
CA ASP A 344 12.39 -6.57 -1.89
C ASP A 344 11.69 -7.50 -2.91
N ALA A 345 10.92 -8.48 -2.42
CA ALA A 345 10.15 -9.40 -3.26
C ALA A 345 8.96 -8.72 -3.98
N HIS A 346 8.49 -7.56 -3.49
CA HIS A 346 7.36 -6.85 -4.07
C HIS A 346 7.78 -5.80 -5.09
N GLU A 347 6.89 -5.54 -6.04
CA GLU A 347 6.95 -4.38 -6.91
C GLU A 347 6.12 -3.21 -6.36
N ALA A 348 6.35 -2.01 -6.90
CA ALA A 348 5.45 -0.89 -6.73
C ALA A 348 4.08 -1.15 -7.39
N ILE A 349 3.07 -0.38 -7.00
CA ILE A 349 1.75 -0.44 -7.63
C ILE A 349 1.85 0.25 -9.01
N ARG A 350 1.59 -0.52 -10.06
CA ARG A 350 1.63 -0.07 -11.45
C ARG A 350 0.54 -0.77 -12.27
N PRO A 351 0.18 -0.26 -13.47
CA PRO A 351 -0.62 -1.02 -14.41
C PRO A 351 0.06 -2.34 -14.79
N SER A 352 -0.72 -3.40 -14.93
CA SER A 352 -0.25 -4.69 -15.49
C SER A 352 -0.06 -4.60 -17.00
N ASN A 353 -0.86 -3.75 -17.67
CA ASN A 353 -0.73 -3.40 -19.08
C ASN A 353 -0.91 -1.89 -19.26
N VAL A 354 0.14 -1.21 -19.71
CA VAL A 354 0.17 0.25 -19.90
C VAL A 354 -0.72 0.75 -21.03
N THR A 355 -1.18 -0.14 -21.94
CA THR A 355 -2.07 0.23 -23.05
C THR A 355 -3.54 0.31 -22.61
N LEU A 356 -3.89 -0.35 -21.51
CA LEU A 356 -5.24 -0.27 -20.92
C LEU A 356 -5.37 1.00 -20.07
N THR A 357 -5.50 2.13 -20.75
CA THR A 357 -5.74 3.42 -20.09
C THR A 357 -7.20 3.54 -19.64
N PRO A 358 -7.53 4.43 -18.67
CA PRO A 358 -8.93 4.65 -18.25
C PRO A 358 -9.88 5.00 -19.40
N GLU A 359 -9.36 5.61 -20.47
CA GLU A 359 -10.15 5.95 -21.65
C GLU A 359 -10.33 4.78 -22.62
N ALA A 360 -9.51 3.74 -22.50
CA ALA A 360 -9.52 2.56 -23.39
C ALA A 360 -10.37 1.40 -22.82
N ILE A 361 -10.83 1.51 -21.55
CA ILE A 361 -11.59 0.47 -20.87
C ILE A 361 -13.05 0.82 -20.71
#